data_af0f9925503acd63f6f251fe582da2cd
#
_entry.id   af0f9925503acd63f6f251fe582da2cd
#
_cell.length_a   1.000
_cell.length_b   1.000
_cell.length_c   1.000
_cell.angle_alpha   90.00
_cell.angle_beta   90.00
_cell.angle_gamma   90.00
#
_symmetry.space_group_name_H-M   'P 1'
#
loop_
_entity.id
_entity.type
_entity.pdbx_description
1 polymer ?
#
loop_
_entity_poly.entity_id
_entity_poly.type
_entity_poly.pdbx_seq_one_letter_code
_entity_poly.pdbx_strand_id
1 'polypeptide(L)'
;MKHLFKSLSVIALGLATLQAEAKFKVVTTFTVIQDIAQNVAGDAATVESITKPGAEIHEYEPTPKDIVKAQSADLILWNGLNLERWFERFFQNIKDKPAVVVTEGITPLSIYEGPYKDAPNPHAWMSPSNALIYVENIKNALVKYDPQNADTYQKNAAAYAEKIKQLDKPLREKLSLIPADQRWLVTSEGAFSYLAKDYDLKEGYLWPINAEQQGTPQQVRKLIDLVKKNHIPVVFSESTVSAKPAQQVAKESGAKYGGVLYVDSLSAADGPVPTYIDLLNVTVSTIVKGFEK
;
A
#
# COMPACT_ATOMS: atom_id res chain seq x y z
N MET A 1 -2.92 -51.27 -72.20
CA MET A 1 -3.12 -49.89 -71.78
C MET A 1 -3.45 -49.89 -70.30
N LYS A 2 -2.47 -49.50 -69.43
CA LYS A 2 -2.62 -49.50 -67.97
C LYS A 2 -2.80 -48.05 -67.52
N HIS A 3 -3.96 -47.71 -66.95
CA HIS A 3 -4.22 -46.42 -66.35
C HIS A 3 -3.75 -46.43 -64.93
N LEU A 4 -2.78 -45.57 -64.65
CA LEU A 4 -2.18 -45.30 -63.34
C LEU A 4 -2.98 -44.17 -62.68
N PHE A 5 -3.83 -44.45 -61.67
CA PHE A 5 -4.48 -43.46 -60.83
C PHE A 5 -3.48 -43.02 -59.73
N LYS A 6 -3.04 -41.76 -59.81
CA LYS A 6 -2.30 -41.12 -58.74
C LYS A 6 -3.29 -40.48 -57.76
N SER A 7 -3.41 -41.06 -56.57
CA SER A 7 -4.15 -40.45 -55.46
C SER A 7 -3.33 -39.31 -54.85
N LEU A 8 -3.84 -38.12 -54.94
CA LEU A 8 -3.29 -36.93 -54.29
C LEU A 8 -3.89 -36.85 -52.88
N SER A 9 -3.13 -37.23 -51.83
CA SER A 9 -3.51 -37.00 -50.43
C SER A 9 -3.22 -35.57 -50.06
N VAL A 10 -4.24 -34.74 -49.90
CA VAL A 10 -4.16 -33.40 -49.37
C VAL A 10 -4.09 -33.50 -47.84
N ILE A 11 -2.93 -33.31 -47.27
CA ILE A 11 -2.74 -33.13 -45.80
C ILE A 11 -3.14 -31.70 -45.49
N ALA A 12 -4.34 -31.54 -44.93
CA ALA A 12 -4.78 -30.28 -44.34
C ALA A 12 -4.03 -30.07 -43.01
N LEU A 13 -2.97 -29.29 -43.03
CA LEU A 13 -2.32 -28.80 -41.82
C LEU A 13 -3.26 -27.78 -41.13
N GLY A 14 -3.99 -28.19 -40.11
CA GLY A 14 -4.75 -27.30 -39.24
C GLY A 14 -3.80 -26.41 -38.48
N LEU A 15 -3.64 -25.15 -38.90
CA LEU A 15 -3.06 -24.09 -38.11
C LEU A 15 -3.99 -23.78 -36.93
N ALA A 16 -3.77 -24.44 -35.79
CA ALA A 16 -4.33 -23.99 -34.52
C ALA A 16 -3.68 -22.64 -34.22
N THR A 17 -4.34 -21.55 -34.55
CA THR A 17 -4.00 -20.23 -34.02
C THR A 17 -4.22 -20.28 -32.52
N LEU A 18 -3.16 -20.40 -31.75
CA LEU A 18 -3.18 -20.06 -30.33
C LEU A 18 -3.53 -18.56 -30.25
N GLN A 19 -4.81 -18.27 -30.11
CA GLN A 19 -5.25 -16.95 -29.70
C GLN A 19 -4.77 -16.81 -28.26
N ALA A 20 -3.73 -15.98 -28.03
CA ALA A 20 -3.34 -15.59 -26.70
C ALA A 20 -4.54 -14.88 -26.07
N GLU A 21 -5.23 -15.56 -25.17
CA GLU A 21 -6.34 -15.00 -24.42
C GLU A 21 -5.81 -13.81 -23.63
N ALA A 22 -6.47 -12.65 -23.72
CA ALA A 22 -6.04 -11.47 -23.01
C ALA A 22 -6.08 -11.78 -21.50
N LYS A 23 -4.96 -11.54 -20.81
CA LYS A 23 -4.87 -11.77 -19.36
C LYS A 23 -5.92 -10.94 -18.63
N PHE A 24 -6.49 -11.52 -17.57
CA PHE A 24 -7.37 -10.81 -16.65
C PHE A 24 -6.69 -9.55 -16.13
N LYS A 25 -7.38 -8.41 -16.17
CA LYS A 25 -6.81 -7.11 -15.85
C LYS A 25 -7.37 -6.57 -14.54
N VAL A 26 -6.50 -6.34 -13.57
CA VAL A 26 -6.81 -5.74 -12.28
C VAL A 26 -6.28 -4.32 -12.25
N VAL A 27 -7.09 -3.39 -11.76
CA VAL A 27 -6.66 -2.01 -11.48
C VAL A 27 -6.83 -1.75 -9.99
N THR A 28 -5.80 -1.19 -9.36
CA THR A 28 -5.80 -0.80 -7.95
C THR A 28 -5.73 0.70 -7.80
N THR A 29 -6.14 1.23 -6.67
CA THR A 29 -6.11 2.68 -6.42
C THR A 29 -4.69 3.19 -6.20
N PHE A 30 -3.83 2.43 -5.51
CA PHE A 30 -2.46 2.84 -5.23
C PHE A 30 -1.47 1.67 -5.21
N THR A 31 -0.20 2.01 -5.16
CA THR A 31 0.91 1.10 -5.44
C THR A 31 1.08 -0.02 -4.40
N VAL A 32 0.71 0.21 -3.13
CA VAL A 32 0.81 -0.83 -2.09
C VAL A 32 -0.16 -1.97 -2.38
N ILE A 33 -1.44 -1.68 -2.69
CA ILE A 33 -2.39 -2.72 -3.09
C ILE A 33 -1.95 -3.36 -4.41
N GLN A 34 -1.37 -2.59 -5.34
CA GLN A 34 -0.85 -3.13 -6.59
C GLN A 34 0.17 -4.24 -6.34
N ASP A 35 1.16 -4.01 -5.49
CA ASP A 35 2.20 -5.00 -5.19
C ASP A 35 1.61 -6.24 -4.52
N ILE A 36 0.76 -6.07 -3.51
CA ILE A 36 0.09 -7.20 -2.84
C ILE A 36 -0.73 -8.01 -3.86
N ALA A 37 -1.52 -7.33 -4.69
CA ALA A 37 -2.35 -7.97 -5.71
C ALA A 37 -1.51 -8.67 -6.80
N GLN A 38 -0.38 -8.09 -7.21
CA GLN A 38 0.53 -8.71 -8.18
C GLN A 38 1.17 -9.98 -7.61
N ASN A 39 1.53 -9.99 -6.33
CA ASN A 39 2.06 -11.18 -5.67
C ASN A 39 1.03 -12.32 -5.59
N VAL A 40 -0.25 -11.99 -5.43
CA VAL A 40 -1.34 -12.99 -5.48
C VAL A 40 -1.67 -13.41 -6.92
N ALA A 41 -1.71 -12.46 -7.83
CA ALA A 41 -2.03 -12.71 -9.24
C ALA A 41 -0.96 -13.53 -9.97
N GLY A 42 0.32 -13.30 -9.63
CA GLY A 42 1.45 -13.88 -10.38
C GLY A 42 1.37 -13.52 -11.86
N ASP A 43 1.60 -14.50 -12.72
CA ASP A 43 1.52 -14.33 -14.17
C ASP A 43 0.10 -14.54 -14.75
N ALA A 44 -0.87 -14.92 -13.92
CA ALA A 44 -2.24 -15.19 -14.36
C ALA A 44 -3.03 -13.92 -14.68
N ALA A 45 -2.75 -12.80 -14.01
CA ALA A 45 -3.37 -11.52 -14.29
C ALA A 45 -2.33 -10.39 -14.39
N THR A 46 -2.75 -9.28 -15.02
CA THR A 46 -1.99 -8.02 -15.04
C THR A 46 -2.54 -7.09 -13.97
N VAL A 47 -1.69 -6.48 -13.15
CA VAL A 47 -2.11 -5.55 -12.11
C VAL A 47 -1.49 -4.18 -12.35
N GLU A 48 -2.34 -3.16 -12.46
CA GLU A 48 -1.92 -1.76 -12.64
C GLU A 48 -2.46 -0.88 -11.51
N SER A 49 -1.74 0.18 -11.15
CA SER A 49 -2.23 1.18 -10.19
C SER A 49 -2.73 2.44 -10.89
N ILE A 50 -3.75 3.09 -10.29
CA ILE A 50 -4.20 4.44 -10.69
C ILE A 50 -3.08 5.43 -10.35
N THR A 51 -2.66 5.51 -9.09
CA THR A 51 -1.58 6.39 -8.69
C THR A 51 -0.22 5.83 -9.11
N LYS A 52 0.71 6.73 -9.34
CA LYS A 52 2.11 6.40 -9.67
C LYS A 52 2.93 6.25 -8.38
N PRO A 53 4.08 5.56 -8.45
CA PRO A 53 5.06 5.57 -7.36
C PRO A 53 5.38 6.98 -6.87
N GLY A 54 5.37 7.18 -5.54
CA GLY A 54 5.62 8.46 -4.88
C GLY A 54 4.43 9.43 -4.83
N ALA A 55 3.29 9.08 -5.42
CA ALA A 55 2.11 9.95 -5.37
C ALA A 55 1.42 9.89 -4.00
N GLU A 56 0.91 11.04 -3.57
CA GLU A 56 -0.01 11.17 -2.46
C GLU A 56 -1.37 10.57 -2.83
N ILE A 57 -2.00 9.80 -1.94
CA ILE A 57 -3.23 9.05 -2.25
C ILE A 57 -4.51 9.73 -1.75
N HIS A 58 -4.47 10.44 -0.62
CA HIS A 58 -5.67 10.95 0.05
C HIS A 58 -6.39 12.04 -0.77
N GLU A 59 -5.63 12.96 -1.34
CA GLU A 59 -6.13 14.09 -2.14
C GLU A 59 -5.75 13.95 -3.62
N TYR A 60 -5.59 12.71 -4.10
CA TYR A 60 -5.29 12.45 -5.50
C TYR A 60 -6.40 12.97 -6.41
N GLU A 61 -6.02 13.65 -7.49
CA GLU A 61 -6.94 14.13 -8.52
C GLU A 61 -6.85 13.22 -9.76
N PRO A 62 -7.83 12.32 -9.98
CA PRO A 62 -7.83 11.42 -11.12
C PRO A 62 -7.91 12.17 -12.45
N THR A 63 -7.08 11.73 -13.39
CA THR A 63 -7.05 12.26 -14.75
C THR A 63 -7.95 11.47 -15.70
N PRO A 64 -8.29 12.00 -16.90
CA PRO A 64 -9.00 11.23 -17.92
C PRO A 64 -8.32 9.91 -18.29
N LYS A 65 -6.98 9.83 -18.20
CA LYS A 65 -6.22 8.58 -18.44
C LYS A 65 -6.51 7.53 -17.37
N ASP A 66 -6.72 7.95 -16.14
CA ASP A 66 -7.06 7.04 -15.04
C ASP A 66 -8.46 6.45 -15.22
N ILE A 67 -9.39 7.24 -15.73
CA ILE A 67 -10.74 6.76 -16.09
C ILE A 67 -10.63 5.69 -17.19
N VAL A 68 -9.88 5.94 -18.26
CA VAL A 68 -9.66 4.98 -19.34
C VAL A 68 -9.01 3.69 -18.82
N LYS A 69 -8.00 3.83 -17.94
CA LYS A 69 -7.35 2.68 -17.29
C LYS A 69 -8.37 1.84 -16.50
N ALA A 70 -9.16 2.48 -15.65
CA ALA A 70 -10.16 1.79 -14.84
C ALA A 70 -11.29 1.17 -15.67
N GLN A 71 -11.73 1.83 -16.76
CA GLN A 71 -12.70 1.28 -17.70
C GLN A 71 -12.20 0.02 -18.41
N SER A 72 -10.88 -0.11 -18.61
CA SER A 72 -10.26 -1.29 -19.23
C SER A 72 -10.05 -2.46 -18.24
N ALA A 73 -10.34 -2.27 -16.96
CA ALA A 73 -10.19 -3.30 -15.93
C ALA A 73 -11.32 -4.32 -15.96
N ASP A 74 -11.00 -5.57 -15.58
CA ASP A 74 -11.98 -6.61 -15.27
C ASP A 74 -12.36 -6.58 -13.78
N LEU A 75 -11.46 -6.08 -12.93
CA LEU A 75 -11.63 -5.93 -11.49
C LEU A 75 -10.90 -4.68 -10.98
N ILE A 76 -11.54 -3.94 -10.08
CA ILE A 76 -10.93 -2.81 -9.36
C ILE A 76 -10.80 -3.17 -7.88
N LEU A 77 -9.62 -2.90 -7.31
CA LEU A 77 -9.32 -3.08 -5.89
C LEU A 77 -9.02 -1.73 -5.25
N TRP A 78 -9.65 -1.42 -4.13
CA TRP A 78 -9.45 -0.19 -3.39
C TRP A 78 -9.46 -0.43 -1.88
N ASN A 79 -8.81 0.48 -1.14
CA ASN A 79 -8.62 0.33 0.29
C ASN A 79 -9.92 0.49 1.10
N GLY A 80 -10.66 1.52 0.82
CA GLY A 80 -11.74 1.95 1.69
C GLY A 80 -11.22 2.66 2.96
N LEU A 81 -11.99 2.64 4.05
CA LEU A 81 -11.67 3.32 5.31
C LEU A 81 -11.38 4.83 5.13
N ASN A 82 -11.99 5.47 4.14
CA ASN A 82 -11.78 6.87 3.75
C ASN A 82 -10.37 7.21 3.21
N LEU A 83 -9.58 6.23 2.76
CA LEU A 83 -8.28 6.51 2.14
C LEU A 83 -8.46 7.31 0.85
N GLU A 84 -9.17 6.72 -0.10
CA GLU A 84 -9.41 7.31 -1.42
C GLU A 84 -10.72 8.12 -1.43
N ARG A 85 -10.71 9.31 -0.85
CA ARG A 85 -11.91 10.17 -0.78
C ARG A 85 -12.43 10.59 -2.16
N TRP A 86 -11.57 10.61 -3.14
CA TRP A 86 -11.88 10.89 -4.54
C TRP A 86 -12.56 9.71 -5.26
N PHE A 87 -12.45 8.48 -4.73
CA PHE A 87 -12.80 7.25 -5.44
C PHE A 87 -14.31 7.14 -5.72
N GLU A 88 -15.18 7.52 -4.81
CA GLU A 88 -16.63 7.44 -5.02
C GLU A 88 -17.07 8.28 -6.22
N ARG A 89 -16.55 9.51 -6.35
CA ARG A 89 -16.83 10.39 -7.50
C ARG A 89 -16.20 9.79 -8.78
N PHE A 90 -15.00 9.29 -8.70
CA PHE A 90 -14.31 8.64 -9.79
C PHE A 90 -15.08 7.40 -10.27
N PHE A 91 -15.54 6.57 -9.34
CA PHE A 91 -16.24 5.32 -9.61
C PHE A 91 -17.59 5.55 -10.34
N GLN A 92 -18.23 6.70 -10.17
CA GLN A 92 -19.44 7.05 -10.91
C GLN A 92 -19.24 7.05 -12.43
N ASN A 93 -18.01 7.22 -12.91
CA ASN A 93 -17.65 7.21 -14.33
C ASN A 93 -17.33 5.81 -14.86
N ILE A 94 -17.28 4.79 -13.99
CA ILE A 94 -16.88 3.40 -14.31
C ILE A 94 -17.84 2.37 -13.70
N LYS A 95 -19.13 2.72 -13.61
CA LYS A 95 -20.18 1.99 -12.84
C LYS A 95 -20.33 0.49 -13.12
N ASP A 96 -19.97 0.06 -14.33
CA ASP A 96 -20.18 -1.33 -14.77
C ASP A 96 -19.03 -2.27 -14.39
N LYS A 97 -18.05 -1.77 -13.62
CA LYS A 97 -16.87 -2.56 -13.24
C LYS A 97 -16.99 -3.08 -11.82
N PRO A 98 -16.68 -4.38 -11.59
CA PRO A 98 -16.56 -4.88 -10.22
C PRO A 98 -15.53 -4.09 -9.44
N ALA A 99 -15.89 -3.61 -8.26
CA ALA A 99 -14.96 -2.95 -7.34
C ALA A 99 -15.05 -3.60 -5.95
N VAL A 100 -13.91 -3.96 -5.38
CA VAL A 100 -13.82 -4.68 -4.11
C VAL A 100 -12.96 -3.89 -3.13
N VAL A 101 -13.50 -3.68 -1.92
CA VAL A 101 -12.78 -3.13 -0.77
C VAL A 101 -11.88 -4.21 -0.19
N VAL A 102 -10.58 -3.95 -0.09
CA VAL A 102 -9.62 -4.96 0.36
C VAL A 102 -9.42 -4.98 1.89
N THR A 103 -9.97 -4.01 2.61
CA THR A 103 -9.91 -3.92 4.09
C THR A 103 -11.10 -4.54 4.79
N GLU A 104 -12.03 -5.18 4.09
CA GLU A 104 -13.19 -5.81 4.71
C GLU A 104 -12.75 -6.84 5.77
N GLY A 105 -13.37 -6.78 6.95
CA GLY A 105 -13.04 -7.64 8.09
C GLY A 105 -11.93 -7.09 9.00
N ILE A 106 -11.27 -5.98 8.65
CA ILE A 106 -10.34 -5.30 9.55
C ILE A 106 -11.13 -4.48 10.58
N THR A 107 -10.73 -4.56 11.85
CA THR A 107 -11.20 -3.64 12.90
C THR A 107 -10.34 -2.38 12.85
N PRO A 108 -10.85 -1.24 12.36
CA PRO A 108 -10.04 -0.05 12.18
C PRO A 108 -9.71 0.62 13.50
N LEU A 109 -8.52 1.23 13.57
CA LEU A 109 -8.19 2.20 14.61
C LEU A 109 -8.87 3.53 14.28
N SER A 110 -9.27 4.26 15.32
CA SER A 110 -9.84 5.61 15.16
C SER A 110 -8.74 6.66 15.10
N ILE A 111 -8.98 7.72 14.32
CA ILE A 111 -8.20 8.94 14.35
C ILE A 111 -8.52 9.69 15.64
N TYR A 112 -7.50 10.11 16.40
CA TYR A 112 -7.70 10.65 17.76
C TYR A 112 -8.05 12.14 17.80
N GLU A 113 -7.74 12.89 16.74
CA GLU A 113 -7.87 14.36 16.74
C GLU A 113 -8.12 14.93 15.34
N GLY A 114 -8.33 16.25 15.29
CA GLY A 114 -8.55 16.98 14.06
C GLY A 114 -9.98 16.84 13.51
N PRO A 115 -10.21 17.32 12.28
CA PRO A 115 -11.53 17.26 11.60
C PRO A 115 -12.05 15.84 11.35
N TYR A 116 -11.15 14.85 11.32
CA TYR A 116 -11.47 13.43 11.10
C TYR A 116 -11.46 12.61 12.38
N LYS A 117 -11.52 13.28 13.54
CA LYS A 117 -11.60 12.57 14.82
C LYS A 117 -12.76 11.55 14.82
N ASP A 118 -12.48 10.38 15.37
CA ASP A 118 -13.37 9.21 15.44
C ASP A 118 -13.65 8.51 14.10
N ALA A 119 -13.17 9.07 12.98
CA ALA A 119 -13.17 8.36 11.70
C ALA A 119 -12.13 7.22 11.69
N PRO A 120 -12.30 6.18 10.85
CA PRO A 120 -11.32 5.11 10.74
C PRO A 120 -10.00 5.64 10.18
N ASN A 121 -8.88 5.21 10.80
CA ASN A 121 -7.55 5.41 10.23
C ASN A 121 -7.36 4.42 9.08
N PRO A 122 -7.08 4.87 7.85
CA PRO A 122 -7.07 4.01 6.69
C PRO A 122 -5.81 3.16 6.50
N HIS A 123 -4.70 3.46 7.20
CA HIS A 123 -3.36 2.91 6.95
C HIS A 123 -3.16 1.50 7.53
N ALA A 124 -4.18 0.64 7.37
CA ALA A 124 -4.23 -0.68 7.99
C ALA A 124 -3.13 -1.64 7.50
N TRP A 125 -2.62 -1.43 6.28
CA TRP A 125 -1.50 -2.21 5.71
C TRP A 125 -0.18 -2.04 6.49
N MET A 126 -0.05 -1.03 7.34
CA MET A 126 1.13 -0.85 8.19
C MET A 126 1.24 -1.89 9.32
N SER A 127 0.21 -2.71 9.50
CA SER A 127 0.23 -3.91 10.34
C SER A 127 0.42 -5.17 9.48
N PRO A 128 1.48 -5.98 9.69
CA PRO A 128 1.63 -7.24 8.97
C PRO A 128 0.45 -8.20 9.17
N SER A 129 -0.18 -8.21 10.34
CA SER A 129 -1.36 -9.04 10.60
C SER A 129 -2.57 -8.59 9.78
N ASN A 130 -2.80 -7.29 9.62
CA ASN A 130 -3.85 -6.77 8.74
C ASN A 130 -3.54 -7.05 7.27
N ALA A 131 -2.28 -6.99 6.86
CA ALA A 131 -1.89 -7.30 5.48
C ALA A 131 -2.27 -8.72 5.06
N LEU A 132 -2.35 -9.67 5.98
CA LEU A 132 -2.87 -11.01 5.70
C LEU A 132 -4.36 -10.97 5.30
N ILE A 133 -5.14 -10.04 5.86
CA ILE A 133 -6.54 -9.83 5.48
C ILE A 133 -6.63 -9.24 4.07
N TYR A 134 -5.74 -8.30 3.72
CA TYR A 134 -5.62 -7.79 2.34
C TYR A 134 -5.37 -8.94 1.35
N VAL A 135 -4.40 -9.81 1.64
CA VAL A 135 -4.05 -10.96 0.80
C VAL A 135 -5.27 -11.87 0.60
N GLU A 136 -6.00 -12.17 1.68
CA GLU A 136 -7.18 -13.02 1.64
C GLU A 136 -8.31 -12.40 0.82
N ASN A 137 -8.61 -11.11 1.02
CA ASN A 137 -9.66 -10.40 0.29
C ASN A 137 -9.32 -10.28 -1.21
N ILE A 138 -8.08 -9.98 -1.54
CA ILE A 138 -7.59 -9.91 -2.92
C ILE A 138 -7.69 -11.29 -3.58
N LYS A 139 -7.24 -12.35 -2.91
CA LYS A 139 -7.38 -13.74 -3.41
C LYS A 139 -8.84 -14.07 -3.68
N ASN A 140 -9.74 -13.79 -2.74
CA ASN A 140 -11.16 -14.08 -2.87
C ASN A 140 -11.79 -13.31 -4.04
N ALA A 141 -11.39 -12.05 -4.25
CA ALA A 141 -11.84 -11.26 -5.38
C ALA A 141 -11.35 -11.86 -6.72
N LEU A 142 -10.08 -12.21 -6.82
CA LEU A 142 -9.51 -12.83 -8.02
C LEU A 142 -10.17 -14.16 -8.34
N VAL A 143 -10.34 -15.04 -7.36
CA VAL A 143 -11.03 -16.34 -7.55
C VAL A 143 -12.47 -16.15 -8.00
N LYS A 144 -13.18 -15.15 -7.47
CA LYS A 144 -14.57 -14.86 -7.83
C LYS A 144 -14.72 -14.37 -9.27
N TYR A 145 -13.83 -13.46 -9.72
CA TYR A 145 -13.99 -12.78 -11.03
C TYR A 145 -13.14 -13.40 -12.14
N ASP A 146 -12.16 -14.23 -11.78
CA ASP A 146 -11.34 -15.01 -12.73
C ASP A 146 -11.16 -16.46 -12.23
N PRO A 147 -12.25 -17.26 -12.18
CA PRO A 147 -12.24 -18.58 -11.56
C PRO A 147 -11.36 -19.61 -12.30
N GLN A 148 -11.06 -19.39 -13.57
CA GLN A 148 -10.19 -20.28 -14.35
C GLN A 148 -8.74 -20.32 -13.81
N ASN A 149 -8.30 -19.27 -13.10
CA ASN A 149 -6.97 -19.16 -12.49
C ASN A 149 -7.00 -19.35 -10.96
N ALA A 150 -8.10 -19.84 -10.37
CA ALA A 150 -8.32 -19.95 -8.94
C ALA A 150 -7.19 -20.68 -8.20
N ASP A 151 -6.72 -21.81 -8.70
CA ASP A 151 -5.64 -22.59 -8.07
C ASP A 151 -4.32 -21.80 -8.00
N THR A 152 -4.01 -21.01 -9.04
CA THR A 152 -2.84 -20.14 -9.07
C THR A 152 -2.94 -19.07 -8.00
N TYR A 153 -4.08 -18.40 -7.89
CA TYR A 153 -4.32 -17.36 -6.89
C TYR A 153 -4.26 -17.89 -5.47
N GLN A 154 -4.85 -19.05 -5.21
CA GLN A 154 -4.80 -19.70 -3.89
C GLN A 154 -3.36 -20.06 -3.49
N LYS A 155 -2.60 -20.68 -4.40
CA LYS A 155 -1.20 -21.05 -4.17
C LYS A 155 -0.33 -19.83 -3.90
N ASN A 156 -0.46 -18.79 -4.74
CA ASN A 156 0.34 -17.58 -4.61
C ASN A 156 -0.01 -16.80 -3.33
N ALA A 157 -1.31 -16.68 -3.00
CA ALA A 157 -1.75 -16.05 -1.77
C ALA A 157 -1.19 -16.74 -0.54
N ALA A 158 -1.23 -18.08 -0.48
CA ALA A 158 -0.66 -18.85 0.61
C ALA A 158 0.85 -18.59 0.74
N ALA A 159 1.59 -18.62 -0.38
CA ALA A 159 3.03 -18.37 -0.38
C ALA A 159 3.38 -16.94 0.05
N TYR A 160 2.60 -15.93 -0.39
CA TYR A 160 2.84 -14.55 -0.03
C TYR A 160 2.45 -14.26 1.44
N ALA A 161 1.36 -14.85 1.92
CA ALA A 161 0.98 -14.79 3.33
C ALA A 161 2.08 -15.32 4.26
N GLU A 162 2.75 -16.40 3.88
CA GLU A 162 3.89 -16.93 4.66
C GLU A 162 5.08 -15.94 4.68
N LYS A 163 5.38 -15.27 3.58
CA LYS A 163 6.40 -14.21 3.56
C LYS A 163 6.04 -13.06 4.50
N ILE A 164 4.77 -12.63 4.52
CA ILE A 164 4.30 -11.57 5.42
C ILE A 164 4.37 -12.01 6.89
N LYS A 165 3.94 -13.20 7.22
CA LYS A 165 4.06 -13.74 8.59
C LYS A 165 5.50 -13.76 9.09
N GLN A 166 6.45 -14.09 8.20
CA GLN A 166 7.86 -14.11 8.53
C GLN A 166 8.46 -12.72 8.80
N LEU A 167 7.76 -11.62 8.47
CA LEU A 167 8.22 -10.26 8.76
C LEU A 167 8.06 -9.90 10.25
N ASP A 168 7.01 -10.35 10.93
CA ASP A 168 6.67 -9.86 12.27
C ASP A 168 7.82 -9.99 13.26
N LYS A 169 8.44 -11.17 13.33
CA LYS A 169 9.54 -11.42 14.27
C LYS A 169 10.76 -10.53 14.02
N PRO A 170 11.33 -10.43 12.80
CA PRO A 170 12.45 -9.52 12.52
C PRO A 170 12.14 -8.04 12.77
N LEU A 171 10.92 -7.59 12.46
CA LEU A 171 10.51 -6.21 12.71
C LEU A 171 10.43 -5.93 14.23
N ARG A 172 9.85 -6.84 14.99
CA ARG A 172 9.75 -6.77 16.45
C ARG A 172 11.15 -6.77 17.10
N GLU A 173 12.03 -7.64 16.65
CA GLU A 173 13.43 -7.70 17.15
C GLU A 173 14.17 -6.38 16.88
N LYS A 174 14.06 -5.82 15.67
CA LYS A 174 14.65 -4.52 15.35
C LYS A 174 14.09 -3.39 16.22
N LEU A 175 12.78 -3.28 16.34
CA LEU A 175 12.14 -2.22 17.12
C LEU A 175 12.37 -2.38 18.63
N SER A 176 12.65 -3.59 19.12
CA SER A 176 13.02 -3.83 20.52
C SER A 176 14.38 -3.22 20.90
N LEU A 177 15.21 -2.85 19.93
CA LEU A 177 16.48 -2.15 20.16
C LEU A 177 16.27 -0.71 20.62
N ILE A 178 15.08 -0.13 20.40
CA ILE A 178 14.74 1.21 20.90
C ILE A 178 14.50 1.11 22.40
N PRO A 179 15.22 1.93 23.23
CA PRO A 179 15.04 1.94 24.67
C PRO A 179 13.58 2.16 25.08
N ALA A 180 13.12 1.49 26.12
CA ALA A 180 11.71 1.48 26.52
C ALA A 180 11.14 2.86 26.85
N ASP A 181 11.98 3.77 27.39
CA ASP A 181 11.67 5.15 27.71
C ASP A 181 11.67 6.08 26.48
N GLN A 182 12.23 5.62 25.35
CA GLN A 182 12.34 6.39 24.10
C GLN A 182 11.43 5.88 22.99
N ARG A 183 10.50 4.96 23.26
CA ARG A 183 9.64 4.29 22.26
C ARG A 183 8.54 5.23 21.73
N TRP A 184 8.95 6.32 21.11
CA TRP A 184 8.09 7.27 20.43
C TRP A 184 8.37 7.24 18.93
N LEU A 185 7.32 7.11 18.14
CA LEU A 185 7.35 7.30 16.69
C LEU A 185 6.70 8.65 16.37
N VAL A 186 7.53 9.62 15.99
CA VAL A 186 7.09 10.99 15.70
C VAL A 186 7.26 11.28 14.22
N THR A 187 6.16 11.60 13.54
CA THR A 187 6.02 11.65 12.08
C THR A 187 5.29 12.93 11.64
N SER A 188 5.15 13.15 10.35
CA SER A 188 4.31 14.24 9.85
C SER A 188 2.84 13.87 9.95
N GLU A 189 2.47 12.70 9.45
CA GLU A 189 1.10 12.17 9.45
C GLU A 189 0.91 11.08 10.50
N GLY A 190 -0.33 10.94 11.03
CA GLY A 190 -0.77 9.84 11.88
C GLY A 190 -1.00 8.53 11.11
N ALA A 191 -0.11 8.21 10.18
CA ALA A 191 -0.23 7.07 9.27
C ALA A 191 0.32 5.75 9.84
N PHE A 192 1.01 5.82 10.98
CA PHE A 192 1.73 4.67 11.55
C PHE A 192 1.04 4.05 12.75
N SER A 193 -0.21 4.41 13.04
CA SER A 193 -0.93 3.97 14.25
C SER A 193 -1.03 2.44 14.39
N TYR A 194 -1.22 1.73 13.29
CA TYR A 194 -1.26 0.26 13.31
C TYR A 194 0.12 -0.34 13.60
N LEU A 195 1.18 0.19 12.97
CA LEU A 195 2.56 -0.23 13.26
C LEU A 195 2.93 0.10 14.70
N ALA A 196 2.60 1.29 15.18
CA ALA A 196 2.88 1.71 16.55
C ALA A 196 2.19 0.80 17.56
N LYS A 197 0.91 0.44 17.32
CA LYS A 197 0.15 -0.48 18.17
C LYS A 197 0.75 -1.88 18.18
N ASP A 198 1.11 -2.44 17.03
CA ASP A 198 1.63 -3.80 16.91
C ASP A 198 2.99 -3.97 17.59
N TYR A 199 3.76 -2.89 17.67
CA TYR A 199 5.13 -2.92 18.20
C TYR A 199 5.35 -2.05 19.44
N ASP A 200 4.28 -1.70 20.17
CA ASP A 200 4.31 -0.95 21.44
C ASP A 200 5.07 0.37 21.36
N LEU A 201 4.87 1.15 20.29
CA LEU A 201 5.36 2.51 20.16
C LEU A 201 4.27 3.52 20.54
N LYS A 202 4.66 4.64 21.12
CA LYS A 202 3.79 5.81 21.27
C LYS A 202 3.87 6.67 20.02
N GLU A 203 2.79 7.33 19.65
CA GLU A 203 2.76 8.19 18.48
C GLU A 203 2.75 9.66 18.82
N GLY A 204 3.38 10.46 17.96
CA GLY A 204 3.19 11.88 17.83
C GLY A 204 3.25 12.27 16.36
N TYR A 205 2.38 13.18 15.91
CA TYR A 205 2.36 13.60 14.52
C TYR A 205 1.96 15.07 14.39
N LEU A 206 2.30 15.68 13.25
CA LEU A 206 1.94 17.05 12.92
C LEU A 206 0.45 17.18 12.60
N TRP A 207 -0.06 16.30 11.76
CA TRP A 207 -1.47 16.20 11.37
C TRP A 207 -1.92 14.73 11.33
N PRO A 208 -3.21 14.46 11.59
CA PRO A 208 -3.69 13.09 11.70
C PRO A 208 -3.81 12.36 10.36
N ILE A 209 -4.11 13.08 9.27
CA ILE A 209 -4.28 12.51 7.93
C ILE A 209 -3.97 13.57 6.85
N ASN A 210 -3.41 13.15 5.71
CA ASN A 210 -3.00 14.03 4.61
C ASN A 210 -4.16 14.77 3.90
N ALA A 211 -5.40 14.48 4.26
CA ALA A 211 -6.59 15.20 3.79
C ALA A 211 -6.87 16.52 4.51
N GLU A 212 -5.94 17.02 5.34
CA GLU A 212 -6.06 18.26 6.10
C GLU A 212 -5.01 19.29 5.68
N GLN A 213 -5.16 20.51 6.21
CA GLN A 213 -4.13 21.51 6.08
C GLN A 213 -2.86 21.07 6.82
N GLN A 214 -1.77 20.99 6.08
CA GLN A 214 -0.50 20.43 6.56
C GLN A 214 0.48 21.51 6.99
N GLY A 215 1.22 21.25 8.07
CA GLY A 215 2.35 22.08 8.52
C GLY A 215 1.94 23.47 9.03
N THR A 216 0.75 23.63 9.59
CA THR A 216 0.34 24.92 10.19
C THR A 216 1.22 25.27 11.39
N PRO A 217 1.40 26.58 11.71
CA PRO A 217 2.15 26.99 12.89
C PRO A 217 1.64 26.37 14.20
N GLN A 218 0.34 26.10 14.30
CA GLN A 218 -0.26 25.45 15.46
C GLN A 218 0.14 23.98 15.55
N GLN A 219 0.09 23.23 14.46
CA GLN A 219 0.52 21.83 14.39
C GLN A 219 2.01 21.70 14.73
N VAL A 220 2.86 22.54 14.14
CA VAL A 220 4.30 22.56 14.39
C VAL A 220 4.59 22.83 15.86
N ARG A 221 3.97 23.86 16.47
CA ARG A 221 4.16 24.22 17.87
C ARG A 221 3.74 23.11 18.81
N LYS A 222 2.55 22.52 18.58
CA LYS A 222 2.03 21.41 19.37
C LYS A 222 3.01 20.22 19.39
N LEU A 223 3.57 19.87 18.22
CA LEU A 223 4.50 18.74 18.13
C LEU A 223 5.87 19.07 18.77
N ILE A 224 6.37 20.30 18.65
CA ILE A 224 7.58 20.76 19.35
C ILE A 224 7.40 20.59 20.87
N ASP A 225 6.26 21.01 21.41
CA ASP A 225 5.96 20.90 22.85
C ASP A 225 5.92 19.43 23.29
N LEU A 226 5.30 18.54 22.50
CA LEU A 226 5.27 17.10 22.75
C LEU A 226 6.69 16.51 22.78
N VAL A 227 7.51 16.84 21.79
CA VAL A 227 8.88 16.34 21.65
C VAL A 227 9.74 16.79 22.84
N LYS A 228 9.67 18.07 23.20
CA LYS A 228 10.41 18.63 24.35
C LYS A 228 9.95 18.00 25.68
N LYS A 229 8.64 17.92 25.91
CA LYS A 229 8.06 17.40 27.15
C LYS A 229 8.46 15.94 27.41
N ASN A 230 8.55 15.14 26.37
CA ASN A 230 8.83 13.71 26.48
C ASN A 230 10.29 13.37 26.14
N HIS A 231 11.16 14.35 25.93
CA HIS A 231 12.58 14.17 25.58
C HIS A 231 12.77 13.24 24.37
N ILE A 232 11.90 13.37 23.35
CA ILE A 232 11.92 12.49 22.18
C ILE A 232 13.16 12.82 21.34
N PRO A 233 14.02 11.82 21.03
CA PRO A 233 15.31 12.12 20.40
C PRO A 233 15.25 12.30 18.89
N VAL A 234 14.17 11.84 18.22
CA VAL A 234 14.11 11.79 16.76
C VAL A 234 12.70 12.03 16.21
N VAL A 235 12.63 12.73 15.07
CA VAL A 235 11.41 13.03 14.29
C VAL A 235 11.63 12.60 12.84
N PHE A 236 10.60 12.06 12.20
CA PHE A 236 10.62 11.58 10.82
C PHE A 236 9.62 12.33 9.95
N SER A 237 9.74 12.20 8.64
CA SER A 237 8.70 12.57 7.67
C SER A 237 8.40 11.41 6.73
N GLU A 238 7.36 11.54 5.90
CA GLU A 238 6.97 10.54 4.92
C GLU A 238 7.40 10.93 3.49
N SER A 239 7.49 9.94 2.61
CA SER A 239 7.98 10.11 1.23
C SER A 239 7.01 10.90 0.33
N THR A 240 5.72 10.94 0.67
CA THR A 240 4.66 11.56 -0.13
C THR A 240 4.36 13.01 0.25
N VAL A 241 4.98 13.52 1.32
CA VAL A 241 4.78 14.88 1.83
C VAL A 241 6.10 15.64 1.99
N SER A 242 6.00 16.97 2.17
CA SER A 242 7.20 17.79 2.40
C SER A 242 7.83 17.49 3.75
N ALA A 243 9.13 17.24 3.78
CA ALA A 243 9.89 17.05 5.01
C ALA A 243 10.08 18.34 5.83
N LYS A 244 9.84 19.52 5.27
CA LYS A 244 10.13 20.81 5.91
C LYS A 244 9.49 21.00 7.28
N PRO A 245 8.18 20.70 7.49
CA PRO A 245 7.56 20.84 8.81
C PRO A 245 8.19 19.93 9.87
N ALA A 246 8.48 18.66 9.53
CA ALA A 246 9.13 17.72 10.44
C ALA A 246 10.58 18.14 10.76
N GLN A 247 11.33 18.62 9.77
CA GLN A 247 12.67 19.19 9.97
C GLN A 247 12.65 20.45 10.87
N GLN A 248 11.63 21.30 10.75
CA GLN A 248 11.43 22.43 11.62
C GLN A 248 11.18 21.98 13.06
N VAL A 249 10.29 21.00 13.26
CA VAL A 249 10.05 20.43 14.60
C VAL A 249 11.34 19.88 15.20
N ALA A 250 12.10 19.10 14.45
CA ALA A 250 13.38 18.54 14.91
C ALA A 250 14.34 19.68 15.34
N LYS A 251 14.55 20.67 14.49
CA LYS A 251 15.44 21.81 14.75
C LYS A 251 15.03 22.60 15.99
N GLU A 252 13.74 22.94 16.13
CA GLU A 252 13.24 23.79 17.20
C GLU A 252 13.05 23.06 18.54
N SER A 253 12.87 21.74 18.50
CA SER A 253 12.77 20.90 19.70
C SER A 253 14.12 20.41 20.22
N GLY A 254 15.17 20.46 19.40
CA GLY A 254 16.47 19.86 19.69
C GLY A 254 16.55 18.37 19.39
N ALA A 255 15.52 17.77 18.78
CA ALA A 255 15.56 16.40 18.32
C ALA A 255 16.34 16.27 16.99
N LYS A 256 16.79 15.04 16.68
CA LYS A 256 17.39 14.69 15.39
C LYS A 256 16.29 14.51 14.34
N TYR A 257 16.52 14.93 13.10
CA TYR A 257 15.71 14.48 11.97
C TYR A 257 16.22 13.12 11.49
N GLY A 258 15.38 12.09 11.65
CA GLY A 258 15.76 10.69 11.41
C GLY A 258 15.69 10.25 9.95
N GLY A 259 15.04 11.04 9.08
CA GLY A 259 14.89 10.73 7.66
C GLY A 259 13.46 10.50 7.22
N VAL A 260 13.33 9.87 6.04
CA VAL A 260 12.06 9.63 5.35
C VAL A 260 11.59 8.20 5.58
N LEU A 261 10.33 8.06 5.98
CA LEU A 261 9.62 6.79 6.08
C LEU A 261 8.71 6.60 4.86
N TYR A 262 8.28 5.38 4.61
CA TYR A 262 7.38 5.05 3.51
C TYR A 262 6.08 4.45 4.07
N VAL A 263 4.94 4.93 3.57
CA VAL A 263 3.62 4.47 3.98
C VAL A 263 2.64 4.44 2.80
N ASP A 264 2.32 5.59 2.19
CA ASP A 264 1.23 5.77 1.22
C ASP A 264 1.58 5.35 -0.20
N SER A 265 2.84 5.16 -0.49
CA SER A 265 3.31 4.81 -1.83
C SER A 265 4.59 4.00 -1.80
N LEU A 266 4.69 3.09 -2.76
CA LEU A 266 5.97 2.44 -3.09
C LEU A 266 6.83 3.38 -3.93
N SER A 267 8.13 3.10 -4.02
CA SER A 267 9.04 3.73 -4.96
C SER A 267 8.92 3.12 -6.36
N ALA A 268 9.59 3.72 -7.34
CA ALA A 268 9.87 3.05 -8.61
C ALA A 268 10.70 1.76 -8.39
N ALA A 269 10.75 0.91 -9.40
CA ALA A 269 11.40 -0.40 -9.31
C ALA A 269 12.90 -0.34 -8.96
N ASP A 270 13.57 0.74 -9.31
CA ASP A 270 14.97 1.03 -9.00
C ASP A 270 15.16 1.85 -7.70
N GLY A 271 14.09 2.16 -7.01
CA GLY A 271 14.09 2.93 -5.77
C GLY A 271 14.23 2.06 -4.51
N PRO A 272 14.21 2.68 -3.32
CA PRO A 272 14.50 1.98 -2.06
C PRO A 272 13.39 1.05 -1.58
N VAL A 273 12.13 1.25 -2.00
CA VAL A 273 10.96 0.47 -1.53
C VAL A 273 10.07 0.04 -2.70
N PRO A 274 10.57 -0.81 -3.62
CA PRO A 274 9.80 -1.25 -4.77
C PRO A 274 8.65 -2.21 -4.44
N THR A 275 8.65 -2.81 -3.25
CA THR A 275 7.63 -3.79 -2.80
C THR A 275 7.05 -3.43 -1.43
N TYR A 276 5.89 -3.99 -1.11
CA TYR A 276 5.28 -3.85 0.22
C TYR A 276 6.17 -4.40 1.34
N ILE A 277 6.86 -5.51 1.09
CA ILE A 277 7.80 -6.08 2.07
C ILE A 277 8.97 -5.14 2.31
N ASP A 278 9.51 -4.52 1.24
CA ASP A 278 10.56 -3.50 1.38
C ASP A 278 10.07 -2.27 2.12
N LEU A 279 8.82 -1.83 1.88
CA LEU A 279 8.22 -0.70 2.58
C LEU A 279 8.31 -0.89 4.11
N LEU A 280 7.87 -2.04 4.63
CA LEU A 280 7.93 -2.33 6.06
C LEU A 280 9.37 -2.45 6.56
N ASN A 281 10.23 -3.18 5.84
CA ASN A 281 11.61 -3.40 6.25
C ASN A 281 12.44 -2.10 6.27
N VAL A 282 12.33 -1.28 5.22
CA VAL A 282 13.07 -0.02 5.10
C VAL A 282 12.55 0.99 6.12
N THR A 283 11.22 1.12 6.26
CA THR A 283 10.61 2.02 7.25
C THR A 283 11.07 1.67 8.67
N VAL A 284 10.96 0.40 9.08
CA VAL A 284 11.40 -0.02 10.43
C VAL A 284 12.90 0.15 10.61
N SER A 285 13.72 -0.18 9.59
CA SER A 285 15.17 0.02 9.67
C SER A 285 15.54 1.51 9.79
N THR A 286 14.84 2.39 9.09
CA THR A 286 15.03 3.85 9.19
C THR A 286 14.63 4.37 10.57
N ILE A 287 13.51 3.87 11.12
CA ILE A 287 13.10 4.22 12.50
C ILE A 287 14.22 3.87 13.49
N VAL A 288 14.67 2.61 13.50
CA VAL A 288 15.70 2.13 14.44
C VAL A 288 16.99 2.93 14.29
N LYS A 289 17.47 3.14 13.06
CA LYS A 289 18.66 3.94 12.76
C LYS A 289 18.52 5.40 13.25
N GLY A 290 17.32 5.96 13.27
CA GLY A 290 17.05 7.28 13.81
C GLY A 290 17.41 7.40 15.30
N PHE A 291 17.27 6.32 16.07
CA PHE A 291 17.60 6.26 17.50
C PHE A 291 19.08 5.94 17.79
N GLU A 292 19.86 5.54 16.79
CA GLU A 292 21.30 5.34 16.96
C GLU A 292 21.99 6.70 17.20
N LYS A 293 23.01 6.69 18.10
CA LYS A 293 23.75 7.90 18.50
C LYS A 293 24.68 8.42 17.41
#